data_a4382b3bff1238c07c5be90d65b868bb
#
_entry.id   a4382b3bff1238c07c5be90d65b868bb
#
_cell.length_a   1.000
_cell.length_b   1.000
_cell.length_c   1.000
_cell.angle_alpha   90.00
_cell.angle_beta   90.00
_cell.angle_gamma   90.00
#
_symmetry.space_group_name_H-M   'P 1'
#
loop_
_entity.id
_entity.type
_entity.pdbx_description
1 polymer ?
#
loop_
_entity_poly.entity_id
_entity_poly.type
_entity_poly.pdbx_seq_one_letter_code
_entity_poly.pdbx_strand_id
1 'polypeptide(L)'
;IEEVRAEFGRGAVEANRECLQDEIGDLLFVAANLARHAQVDVGAALRHANHKFERRFRAMEALAQAAGTPLPTLSLQQQEACWEQVKRQERDPAG
;
A
#
# COMPACT_ATOMS: atom_id res chain seq x y z
N ILE A 1 -2.17 -2.05 -12.84
CA ILE A 1 -2.29 -2.92 -11.64
C ILE A 1 -2.78 -4.30 -12.02
N GLU A 2 -3.74 -4.40 -12.94
CA GLU A 2 -4.20 -5.70 -13.41
C GLU A 2 -3.08 -6.50 -14.05
N GLU A 3 -2.22 -5.84 -14.81
CA GLU A 3 -1.08 -6.50 -15.46
C GLU A 3 -0.09 -7.04 -14.43
N VAL A 4 0.15 -6.28 -13.36
CA VAL A 4 1.04 -6.73 -12.29
C VAL A 4 0.43 -7.93 -11.57
N ARG A 5 -0.88 -7.89 -11.28
CA ARG A 5 -1.57 -9.02 -10.66
C ARG A 5 -1.51 -10.27 -11.52
N ALA A 6 -1.67 -10.12 -12.83
CA ALA A 6 -1.62 -11.26 -13.73
C ALA A 6 -0.25 -11.93 -13.71
N GLU A 7 0.81 -11.13 -13.64
CA GLU A 7 2.17 -11.69 -13.59
C GLU A 7 2.42 -12.45 -12.28
N PHE A 8 1.95 -11.93 -11.15
CA PHE A 8 2.04 -12.64 -9.88
C PHE A 8 1.18 -13.89 -9.88
N GLY A 9 0.00 -13.83 -10.51
CA GLY A 9 -0.92 -14.95 -10.57
C GLY A 9 -0.40 -16.14 -11.34
N ARG A 10 0.58 -15.94 -12.20
CA ARG A 10 1.21 -17.04 -12.94
C ARG A 10 2.11 -17.90 -12.04
N GLY A 11 2.42 -17.43 -10.84
CA GLY A 11 3.14 -18.18 -9.83
C GLY A 11 4.62 -18.40 -10.06
N ALA A 12 5.13 -18.08 -11.24
CA ALA A 12 6.52 -18.28 -11.59
C ALA A 12 7.29 -16.96 -11.48
N VAL A 13 7.33 -16.40 -10.28
CA VAL A 13 7.90 -15.05 -10.06
C VAL A 13 9.34 -14.95 -10.55
N GLU A 14 10.15 -15.98 -10.33
CA GLU A 14 11.54 -15.98 -10.79
C GLU A 14 11.63 -15.87 -12.31
N ALA A 15 10.81 -16.65 -13.03
CA ALA A 15 10.81 -16.65 -14.49
C ALA A 15 10.22 -15.35 -15.06
N ASN A 16 9.37 -14.67 -14.28
CA ASN A 16 8.67 -13.47 -14.74
C ASN A 16 9.27 -12.19 -14.18
N ARG A 17 10.43 -12.28 -13.54
CA ARG A 17 11.02 -11.11 -12.86
C ARG A 17 11.26 -9.95 -13.82
N GLU A 18 11.77 -10.22 -15.01
CA GLU A 18 12.03 -9.17 -15.99
C GLU A 18 10.73 -8.53 -16.47
N CYS A 19 9.70 -9.34 -16.68
CA CYS A 19 8.39 -8.83 -17.08
C CYS A 19 7.80 -7.96 -15.97
N LEU A 20 7.90 -8.41 -14.71
CA LEU A 20 7.40 -7.64 -13.58
C LEU A 20 8.16 -6.32 -13.42
N GLN A 21 9.47 -6.36 -13.60
CA GLN A 21 10.28 -5.15 -13.52
C GLN A 21 9.85 -4.14 -14.58
N ASP A 22 9.60 -4.60 -15.78
CA ASP A 22 9.15 -3.75 -16.87
C ASP A 22 7.80 -3.12 -16.57
N GLU A 23 6.84 -3.93 -16.11
CA GLU A 23 5.49 -3.44 -15.77
C GLU A 23 5.52 -2.44 -14.61
N ILE A 24 6.30 -2.73 -13.58
CA ILE A 24 6.43 -1.81 -12.45
C ILE A 24 7.11 -0.52 -12.90
N GLY A 25 8.12 -0.62 -13.75
CA GLY A 25 8.77 0.56 -14.31
C GLY A 25 7.79 1.44 -15.09
N ASP A 26 6.92 0.82 -15.87
CA ASP A 26 5.90 1.54 -16.61
C ASP A 26 4.93 2.26 -15.68
N LEU A 27 4.50 1.60 -14.60
CA LEU A 27 3.63 2.23 -13.61
C LEU A 27 4.30 3.43 -12.95
N LEU A 28 5.58 3.30 -12.61
CA LEU A 28 6.33 4.40 -12.00
C LEU A 28 6.48 5.56 -12.98
N PHE A 29 6.71 5.26 -14.24
CA PHE A 29 6.82 6.27 -15.27
C PHE A 29 5.51 7.06 -15.43
N VAL A 30 4.39 6.34 -15.47
CA VAL A 30 3.07 6.98 -15.57
C VAL A 30 2.81 7.85 -14.35
N ALA A 31 3.12 7.35 -13.16
CA ALA A 31 2.95 8.10 -11.92
C ALA A 31 3.80 9.37 -11.92
N ALA A 32 5.06 9.27 -12.34
CA ALA A 32 5.95 10.42 -12.41
C ALA A 32 5.44 11.45 -13.41
N ASN A 33 4.95 10.99 -14.56
CA ASN A 33 4.41 11.87 -15.58
C ASN A 33 3.15 12.59 -15.10
N LEU A 34 2.30 11.86 -14.40
CA LEU A 34 1.09 12.43 -13.80
C LEU A 34 1.45 13.52 -12.77
N ALA A 35 2.44 13.24 -11.92
CA ALA A 35 2.92 14.20 -10.94
C ALA A 35 3.44 15.46 -11.63
N ARG A 36 4.18 15.31 -12.72
CA ARG A 36 4.69 16.43 -13.48
C ARG A 36 3.56 17.30 -14.02
N HIS A 37 2.53 16.70 -14.58
CA HIS A 37 1.37 17.42 -15.09
C HIS A 37 0.60 18.12 -13.98
N ALA A 38 0.55 17.52 -12.81
CA ALA A 38 -0.13 18.10 -11.65
C ALA A 38 0.75 19.11 -10.89
N GLN A 39 1.99 19.28 -11.32
CA GLN A 39 2.96 20.15 -10.66
C GLN A 39 3.23 19.72 -9.21
N VAL A 40 3.33 18.39 -9.02
CA VAL A 40 3.63 17.78 -7.73
C VAL A 40 5.04 17.20 -7.80
N ASP A 41 5.83 17.44 -6.76
CA ASP A 41 7.16 16.84 -6.66
C ASP A 41 7.03 15.35 -6.28
N VAL A 42 7.54 14.48 -7.12
CA VAL A 42 7.43 13.02 -6.92
C VAL A 42 8.08 12.58 -5.62
N GLY A 43 9.26 13.11 -5.31
CA GLY A 43 9.95 12.76 -4.08
C GLY A 43 9.16 13.15 -2.84
N ALA A 44 8.59 14.36 -2.85
CA ALA A 44 7.76 14.82 -1.74
C ALA A 44 6.50 13.99 -1.60
N ALA A 45 5.88 13.63 -2.72
CA ALA A 45 4.68 12.78 -2.71
C ALA A 45 4.99 11.41 -2.12
N LEU A 46 6.13 10.82 -2.48
CA LEU A 46 6.53 9.51 -1.96
C LEU A 46 6.83 9.58 -0.47
N ARG A 47 7.54 10.61 -0.04
CA ARG A 47 7.83 10.79 1.39
C ARG A 47 6.53 10.94 2.20
N HIS A 48 5.59 11.70 1.65
CA HIS A 48 4.27 11.86 2.28
C HIS A 48 3.56 10.51 2.40
N ALA A 49 3.57 9.73 1.34
CA ALA A 49 2.97 8.40 1.34
C ALA A 49 3.63 7.48 2.37
N ASN A 50 4.96 7.51 2.45
CA ASN A 50 5.69 6.68 3.41
C ASN A 50 5.30 7.03 4.85
N HIS A 51 5.21 8.32 5.18
CA HIS A 51 4.79 8.74 6.51
C HIS A 51 3.35 8.33 6.81
N LYS A 52 2.47 8.47 5.83
CA LYS A 52 1.06 8.11 5.98
C LYS A 52 0.91 6.61 6.25
N PHE A 53 1.56 5.77 5.46
CA PHE A 53 1.45 4.33 5.61
C PHE A 53 2.12 3.84 6.88
N GLU A 54 3.23 4.43 7.28
CA GLU A 54 3.85 4.11 8.55
C GLU A 54 2.93 4.43 9.72
N ARG A 55 2.32 5.61 9.70
CA ARG A 55 1.36 6.02 10.74
C ARG A 55 0.18 5.05 10.81
N ARG A 56 -0.37 4.69 9.65
CA ARG A 56 -1.51 3.77 9.59
C ARG A 56 -1.13 2.37 10.06
N PHE A 57 0.05 1.91 9.70
CA PHE A 57 0.53 0.60 10.13
C PHE A 57 0.67 0.56 11.66
N ARG A 58 1.23 1.59 12.25
CA ARG A 58 1.35 1.68 13.71
C ARG A 58 -0.02 1.72 14.39
N ALA A 59 -0.98 2.40 13.78
CA ALA A 59 -2.35 2.41 14.29
C ALA A 59 -2.98 1.03 14.21
N MET A 60 -2.73 0.29 13.15
CA MET A 60 -3.19 -1.10 13.01
C MET A 60 -2.58 -1.98 14.11
N GLU A 61 -1.29 -1.84 14.35
CA GLU A 61 -0.62 -2.60 15.40
C GLU A 61 -1.25 -2.31 16.77
N ALA A 62 -1.53 -1.04 17.04
CA ALA A 62 -2.13 -0.63 18.30
C ALA A 62 -3.53 -1.22 18.48
N LEU A 63 -4.34 -1.19 17.42
CA LEU A 63 -5.69 -1.77 17.46
C LEU A 63 -5.63 -3.28 17.71
N ALA A 64 -4.76 -3.97 16.99
CA ALA A 64 -4.62 -5.41 17.13
C ALA A 64 -4.14 -5.80 18.53
N GLN A 65 -3.18 -5.06 19.06
CA GLN A 65 -2.66 -5.32 20.39
C GLN A 65 -3.70 -5.07 21.46
N ALA A 66 -4.48 -3.99 21.33
CA ALA A 66 -5.55 -3.69 22.27
C ALA A 66 -6.62 -4.78 22.27
N ALA A 67 -6.83 -5.45 21.15
CA ALA A 67 -7.77 -6.55 21.05
C ALA A 67 -7.18 -7.89 21.51
N GLY A 68 -5.90 -7.92 21.87
CA GLY A 68 -5.22 -9.15 22.29
C GLY A 68 -4.84 -10.07 21.16
N THR A 69 -4.87 -9.57 19.92
CA THR A 69 -4.54 -10.34 18.71
C THR A 69 -3.45 -9.62 17.92
N PRO A 70 -2.17 -9.83 18.26
CA PRO A 70 -1.08 -9.13 17.57
C PRO A 70 -1.20 -9.22 16.06
N LEU A 71 -0.88 -8.13 15.37
CA LEU A 71 -1.10 -7.99 13.94
C LEU A 71 -0.56 -9.17 13.11
N PRO A 72 0.66 -9.69 13.37
CA PRO A 72 1.16 -10.82 12.58
C PRO A 72 0.35 -12.12 12.73
N THR A 73 -0.48 -12.22 13.78
CA THR A 73 -1.32 -13.42 14.00
C THR A 73 -2.64 -13.35 13.26
N LEU A 74 -2.97 -12.20 12.68
CA LEU A 74 -4.23 -12.03 11.97
C LEU A 74 -4.14 -12.57 10.55
N SER A 75 -5.28 -13.05 10.04
CA SER A 75 -5.39 -13.43 8.63
C SER A 75 -5.30 -12.17 7.77
N LEU A 76 -5.05 -12.36 6.48
CA LEU A 76 -5.02 -11.23 5.54
C LEU A 76 -6.35 -10.47 5.56
N GLN A 77 -7.46 -11.20 5.60
CA GLN A 77 -8.78 -10.58 5.65
C GLN A 77 -8.96 -9.74 6.91
N GLN A 78 -8.49 -10.24 8.04
CA GLN A 78 -8.56 -9.50 9.31
C GLN A 78 -7.66 -8.27 9.29
N GLN A 79 -6.48 -8.38 8.66
CA GLN A 79 -5.59 -7.23 8.50
C GLN A 79 -6.22 -6.16 7.62
N GLU A 80 -6.90 -6.58 6.55
CA GLU A 80 -7.61 -5.64 5.68
C GLU A 80 -8.72 -4.92 6.42
N ALA A 81 -9.47 -5.64 7.27
CA ALA A 81 -10.52 -5.03 8.08
C ALA A 81 -9.93 -4.00 9.04
N CYS A 82 -8.80 -4.30 9.63
CA CYS A 82 -8.09 -3.40 10.53
C CYS A 82 -7.64 -2.14 9.78
N TRP A 83 -7.12 -2.31 8.58
CA TRP A 83 -6.70 -1.21 7.70
C TRP A 83 -7.88 -0.28 7.39
N GLU A 84 -9.03 -0.86 7.03
CA GLU A 84 -10.24 -0.07 6.75
C GLU A 84 -10.71 0.69 7.98
N GLN A 85 -10.61 0.09 9.15
CA GLN A 85 -10.97 0.76 10.40
C GLN A 85 -10.07 1.97 10.67
N VAL A 86 -8.76 1.82 10.48
CA VAL A 86 -7.82 2.91 10.64
C VAL A 86 -8.14 4.06 9.68
N LYS A 87 -8.44 3.73 8.43
CA LYS A 87 -8.78 4.76 7.45
C LYS A 87 -10.06 5.49 7.82
N ARG A 88 -11.06 4.78 8.34
CA ARG A 88 -12.31 5.42 8.76
C ARG A 88 -12.08 6.37 9.94
N GLN A 89 -11.24 5.98 10.87
CA GLN A 89 -10.92 6.84 12.01
C GLN A 89 -10.22 8.12 11.57
N GLU A 90 -9.38 8.04 10.56
CA GLU A 90 -8.72 9.23 10.02
C GLU A 90 -9.70 10.16 9.30
N ARG A 91 -10.67 9.59 8.58
CA ARG A 91 -11.64 10.39 7.83
C ARG A 91 -12.70 11.03 8.71
N ASP A 92 -12.90 10.49 9.91
CA ASP A 92 -13.91 11.00 10.84
C ASP A 92 -13.25 11.30 12.18
N PRO A 93 -12.45 12.37 12.23
CA PRO A 93 -11.73 12.72 13.47
C PRO A 93 -12.65 13.13 14.61
N ALA A 94 -13.90 13.49 14.32
CA ALA A 94 -14.87 13.86 15.35
C ALA A 94 -15.54 12.63 15.96
N GLY A 95 -15.39 11.49 15.29
CA GLY A 95 -15.99 10.23 15.76
C GLY A 95 -15.08 9.45 16.71
#